data_49a41a657e75c02e30ee4bddc9de5c4b
#
_entry.id   49a41a657e75c02e30ee4bddc9de5c4b
#
_cell.length_a   1.000
_cell.length_b   1.000
_cell.length_c   1.000
_cell.angle_alpha   90.00
_cell.angle_beta   90.00
_cell.angle_gamma   90.00
#
_symmetry.space_group_name_H-M   'P 1'
#
loop_
_entity.id
_entity.type
_entity.pdbx_description
1 polymer ?
#
loop_
_entity_poly.entity_id
_entity_poly.type
_entity_poly.pdbx_seq_one_letter_code
_entity_poly.pdbx_strand_id
1 'polypeptide(L)'
;MSGDLVNLLADLRDKEVLELVDKRLNQGEDPLKILEDSRKGMEIVGERFAADEYFLPELVFSGNLLQRVTELVKPHLTQAAETKRIGKVVLGTVSGDIHDIGLNIVDFMLDVNGFEVYNLGVDVPAETFAAKVKETGAPILGLSGFLTPAFDAMKETVEAVKAAGMRDKVKIMIGGGQLDDEIRKYAGADAYGKNAMEAVALAKGWINAK
;
A
#
# COMPACT_ATOMS: atom_id res chain seq x y z
N MET A 1 -2.58 -21.19 -18.39
CA MET A 1 -3.56 -21.05 -17.28
C MET A 1 -3.17 -19.93 -16.30
N SER A 2 -1.89 -19.69 -15.99
CA SER A 2 -1.49 -18.56 -15.14
C SER A 2 -1.85 -17.20 -15.75
N GLY A 3 -1.62 -16.99 -17.05
CA GLY A 3 -1.95 -15.76 -17.73
C GLY A 3 -3.44 -15.41 -17.77
N ASP A 4 -4.31 -16.38 -17.64
CA ASP A 4 -5.77 -16.15 -17.65
C ASP A 4 -6.23 -15.46 -16.37
N LEU A 5 -5.74 -15.87 -15.18
CA LEU A 5 -6.13 -15.27 -13.91
C LEU A 5 -5.62 -13.81 -13.80
N VAL A 6 -4.38 -13.57 -14.22
CA VAL A 6 -3.76 -12.24 -14.26
C VAL A 6 -4.62 -11.29 -15.11
N ASN A 7 -4.96 -11.69 -16.32
CA ASN A 7 -5.74 -10.86 -17.25
C ASN A 7 -7.18 -10.67 -16.77
N LEU A 8 -7.84 -11.74 -16.31
CA LEU A 8 -9.21 -11.64 -15.80
C LEU A 8 -9.32 -10.69 -14.61
N LEU A 9 -8.33 -10.71 -13.70
CA LEU A 9 -8.31 -9.80 -12.58
C LEU A 9 -8.00 -8.37 -13.05
N ALA A 10 -7.02 -8.21 -13.93
CA ALA A 10 -6.70 -6.91 -14.53
C ALA A 10 -7.90 -6.28 -15.28
N ASP A 11 -8.75 -7.12 -15.88
CA ASP A 11 -9.97 -6.70 -16.59
C ASP A 11 -11.21 -6.65 -15.68
N LEU A 12 -11.04 -6.84 -14.38
CA LEU A 12 -12.09 -6.75 -13.34
C LEU A 12 -13.26 -7.73 -13.58
N ARG A 13 -12.98 -8.90 -14.15
CA ARG A 13 -13.93 -9.97 -14.48
C ARG A 13 -14.25 -10.83 -13.24
N ASP A 14 -14.95 -10.26 -12.25
CA ASP A 14 -15.11 -10.82 -10.91
C ASP A 14 -15.60 -12.27 -10.87
N LYS A 15 -16.67 -12.60 -11.60
CA LYS A 15 -17.22 -13.95 -11.64
C LYS A 15 -16.22 -14.96 -12.18
N GLU A 16 -15.57 -14.62 -13.26
CA GLU A 16 -14.62 -15.51 -13.94
C GLU A 16 -13.34 -15.68 -13.12
N VAL A 17 -12.90 -14.63 -12.43
CA VAL A 17 -11.79 -14.70 -11.48
C VAL A 17 -12.09 -15.72 -10.38
N LEU A 18 -13.25 -15.60 -9.73
CA LEU A 18 -13.61 -16.49 -8.61
C LEU A 18 -13.84 -17.92 -9.05
N GLU A 19 -14.51 -18.12 -10.19
CA GLU A 19 -14.70 -19.47 -10.78
C GLU A 19 -13.36 -20.11 -11.16
N LEU A 20 -12.42 -19.34 -11.72
CA LEU A 20 -11.10 -19.84 -12.06
C LEU A 20 -10.26 -20.17 -10.81
N VAL A 21 -10.32 -19.32 -9.77
CA VAL A 21 -9.65 -19.57 -8.49
C VAL A 21 -10.16 -20.85 -7.85
N ASP A 22 -11.48 -21.00 -7.72
CA ASP A 22 -12.09 -22.20 -7.15
C ASP A 22 -11.71 -23.45 -7.94
N LYS A 23 -11.76 -23.40 -9.26
CA LYS A 23 -11.33 -24.49 -10.14
C LYS A 23 -9.86 -24.87 -9.93
N ARG A 24 -8.95 -23.89 -9.83
CA ARG A 24 -7.51 -24.13 -9.62
C ARG A 24 -7.25 -24.76 -8.25
N LEU A 25 -7.93 -24.29 -7.20
CA LEU A 25 -7.87 -24.88 -5.85
C LEU A 25 -8.35 -26.33 -5.84
N ASN A 26 -9.50 -26.60 -6.48
CA ASN A 26 -10.05 -27.95 -6.58
C ASN A 26 -9.18 -28.91 -7.43
N GLN A 27 -8.32 -28.38 -8.30
CA GLN A 27 -7.32 -29.15 -9.05
C GLN A 27 -6.02 -29.39 -8.26
N GLY A 28 -5.93 -28.89 -7.02
CA GLY A 28 -4.77 -29.04 -6.14
C GLY A 28 -3.60 -28.14 -6.53
N GLU A 29 -3.85 -27.05 -7.25
CA GLU A 29 -2.79 -26.08 -7.53
C GLU A 29 -2.35 -25.37 -6.24
N ASP A 30 -1.06 -25.02 -6.16
CA ASP A 30 -0.51 -24.33 -5.01
C ASP A 30 -1.24 -23.00 -4.75
N PRO A 31 -1.89 -22.84 -3.58
CA PRO A 31 -2.60 -21.61 -3.21
C PRO A 31 -1.74 -20.35 -3.30
N LEU A 32 -0.45 -20.46 -2.99
CA LEU A 32 0.49 -19.31 -3.07
C LEU A 32 0.68 -18.83 -4.50
N LYS A 33 0.69 -19.74 -5.46
CA LYS A 33 0.80 -19.38 -6.87
C LYS A 33 -0.45 -18.64 -7.36
N ILE A 34 -1.63 -19.03 -6.87
CA ILE A 34 -2.89 -18.34 -7.17
C ILE A 34 -2.83 -16.90 -6.62
N LEU A 35 -2.35 -16.71 -5.39
CA LEU A 35 -2.16 -15.37 -4.81
C LEU A 35 -1.12 -14.55 -5.57
N GLU A 36 -0.02 -15.17 -6.00
CA GLU A 36 1.00 -14.48 -6.80
C GLU A 36 0.46 -14.02 -8.16
N ASP A 37 -0.32 -14.86 -8.85
CA ASP A 37 -0.96 -14.50 -10.12
C ASP A 37 -1.99 -13.37 -9.90
N SER A 38 -2.76 -13.44 -8.81
CA SER A 38 -3.70 -12.37 -8.43
C SER A 38 -2.98 -11.05 -8.17
N ARG A 39 -1.84 -11.07 -7.47
CA ARG A 39 -1.00 -9.91 -7.24
C ARG A 39 -0.52 -9.28 -8.56
N LYS A 40 -0.06 -10.10 -9.52
CA LYS A 40 0.33 -9.60 -10.85
C LYS A 40 -0.82 -8.92 -11.60
N GLY A 41 -2.04 -9.46 -11.48
CA GLY A 41 -3.23 -8.80 -12.01
C GLY A 41 -3.48 -7.43 -11.37
N MET A 42 -3.29 -7.32 -10.06
CA MET A 42 -3.40 -6.05 -9.33
C MET A 42 -2.31 -5.04 -9.71
N GLU A 43 -1.10 -5.49 -10.03
CA GLU A 43 -0.05 -4.60 -10.55
C GLU A 43 -0.51 -3.93 -11.86
N ILE A 44 -1.13 -4.70 -12.76
CA ILE A 44 -1.69 -4.16 -14.03
C ILE A 44 -2.84 -3.17 -13.75
N VAL A 45 -3.73 -3.48 -12.79
CA VAL A 45 -4.78 -2.52 -12.37
C VAL A 45 -4.16 -1.21 -11.90
N GLY A 46 -3.12 -1.29 -11.08
CA GLY A 46 -2.39 -0.12 -10.60
C GLY A 46 -1.71 0.67 -11.74
N GLU A 47 -1.12 -0.01 -12.72
CA GLU A 47 -0.53 0.62 -13.91
C GLU A 47 -1.60 1.35 -14.74
N ARG A 48 -2.77 0.71 -14.97
CA ARG A 48 -3.91 1.33 -15.67
C ARG A 48 -4.47 2.53 -14.92
N PHE A 49 -4.51 2.46 -13.60
CA PHE A 49 -4.90 3.60 -12.76
C PHE A 49 -3.90 4.76 -12.88
N ALA A 50 -2.60 4.45 -12.86
CA ALA A 50 -1.55 5.46 -13.02
C ALA A 50 -1.53 6.09 -14.44
N ALA A 51 -2.03 5.37 -15.45
CA ALA A 51 -2.17 5.81 -16.83
C ALA A 51 -3.52 6.51 -17.15
N ASP A 52 -4.36 6.77 -16.13
CA ASP A 52 -5.71 7.34 -16.28
C ASP A 52 -6.66 6.47 -17.13
N GLU A 53 -6.36 5.17 -17.32
CA GLU A 53 -7.25 4.20 -17.97
C GLU A 53 -8.31 3.67 -17.00
N TYR A 54 -7.95 3.54 -15.71
CA TYR A 54 -8.84 3.18 -14.61
C TYR A 54 -8.94 4.34 -13.63
N PHE A 55 -10.11 4.43 -12.96
CA PHE A 55 -10.41 5.44 -11.97
C PHE A 55 -10.57 4.83 -10.58
N LEU A 56 -10.87 5.67 -9.59
CA LEU A 56 -11.01 5.24 -8.20
C LEU A 56 -12.02 4.09 -7.99
N PRO A 57 -13.20 4.08 -8.65
CA PRO A 57 -14.14 2.96 -8.52
C PRO A 57 -13.56 1.60 -8.94
N GLU A 58 -12.81 1.54 -10.06
CA GLU A 58 -12.17 0.33 -10.55
C GLU A 58 -11.10 -0.16 -9.57
N LEU A 59 -10.33 0.77 -8.98
CA LEU A 59 -9.32 0.42 -8.00
C LEU A 59 -9.93 -0.12 -6.70
N VAL A 60 -10.99 0.50 -6.20
CA VAL A 60 -11.74 0.00 -5.02
C VAL A 60 -12.39 -1.36 -5.31
N PHE A 61 -12.97 -1.53 -6.50
CA PHE A 61 -13.57 -2.79 -6.91
C PHE A 61 -12.52 -3.92 -6.98
N SER A 62 -11.36 -3.65 -7.56
CA SER A 62 -10.26 -4.62 -7.63
C SER A 62 -9.76 -5.05 -6.26
N GLY A 63 -9.71 -4.12 -5.29
CA GLY A 63 -9.38 -4.40 -3.90
C GLY A 63 -10.35 -5.39 -3.25
N ASN A 64 -11.64 -5.16 -3.41
CA ASN A 64 -12.68 -6.07 -2.93
C ASN A 64 -12.60 -7.44 -3.62
N LEU A 65 -12.28 -7.47 -4.91
CA LEU A 65 -12.12 -8.72 -5.66
C LEU A 65 -10.93 -9.54 -5.13
N LEU A 66 -9.77 -8.89 -4.90
CA LEU A 66 -8.61 -9.57 -4.33
C LEU A 66 -8.89 -10.09 -2.91
N GLN A 67 -9.63 -9.33 -2.08
CA GLN A 67 -10.03 -9.80 -0.77
C GLN A 67 -10.85 -11.09 -0.86
N ARG A 68 -11.81 -11.16 -1.77
CA ARG A 68 -12.62 -12.38 -2.01
C ARG A 68 -11.76 -13.55 -2.49
N VAL A 69 -10.80 -13.31 -3.38
CA VAL A 69 -9.81 -14.34 -3.80
C VAL A 69 -9.03 -14.84 -2.59
N THR A 70 -8.54 -13.93 -1.75
CA THR A 70 -7.77 -14.28 -0.54
C THR A 70 -8.61 -15.11 0.43
N GLU A 71 -9.88 -14.81 0.61
CA GLU A 71 -10.80 -15.58 1.45
C GLU A 71 -11.02 -17.00 0.93
N LEU A 72 -11.10 -17.20 -0.39
CA LEU A 72 -11.18 -18.52 -1.01
C LEU A 72 -9.89 -19.33 -0.84
N VAL A 73 -8.75 -18.68 -0.97
CA VAL A 73 -7.42 -19.32 -0.92
C VAL A 73 -7.00 -19.67 0.52
N LYS A 74 -7.36 -18.82 1.48
CA LYS A 74 -6.93 -18.91 2.89
C LYS A 74 -7.12 -20.29 3.54
N PRO A 75 -8.26 -21.01 3.36
CA PRO A 75 -8.44 -22.36 3.93
C PRO A 75 -7.47 -23.41 3.37
N HIS A 76 -6.90 -23.16 2.19
CA HIS A 76 -5.98 -24.06 1.50
C HIS A 76 -4.51 -23.76 1.81
N LEU A 77 -4.22 -22.65 2.51
CA LEU A 77 -2.86 -22.34 2.97
C LEU A 77 -2.54 -23.23 4.19
N THR A 78 -1.61 -24.14 4.02
CA THR A 78 -0.98 -24.81 5.16
C THR A 78 -0.11 -23.81 5.91
N GLN A 79 0.01 -23.90 7.24
CA GLN A 79 0.67 -22.95 8.15
C GLN A 79 2.13 -22.53 7.80
N ALA A 80 2.68 -23.01 6.69
CA ALA A 80 4.10 -22.88 6.34
C ALA A 80 4.45 -21.74 5.36
N ALA A 81 3.50 -20.92 4.94
CA ALA A 81 3.79 -19.91 3.94
C ALA A 81 3.51 -18.49 4.45
N GLU A 82 4.35 -18.02 5.36
CA GLU A 82 4.60 -16.59 5.48
C GLU A 82 5.17 -16.10 4.16
N THR A 83 4.37 -15.37 3.38
CA THR A 83 4.87 -14.64 2.21
C THR A 83 6.04 -13.79 2.67
N LYS A 84 7.24 -14.03 2.14
CA LYS A 84 8.45 -13.30 2.54
C LYS A 84 8.19 -11.81 2.25
N ARG A 85 7.94 -11.04 3.31
CA ARG A 85 7.74 -9.60 3.20
C ARG A 85 9.04 -8.94 2.76
N ILE A 86 8.96 -8.03 1.78
CA ILE A 86 10.14 -7.34 1.22
C ILE A 86 10.59 -6.16 2.07
N GLY A 87 9.69 -5.60 2.89
CA GLY A 87 9.98 -4.47 3.78
C GLY A 87 8.79 -4.12 4.66
N LYS A 88 9.01 -3.19 5.59
CA LYS A 88 8.00 -2.69 6.51
C LYS A 88 7.69 -1.23 6.20
N VAL A 89 6.41 -0.86 6.27
CA VAL A 89 5.93 0.51 6.07
C VAL A 89 4.98 0.87 7.21
N VAL A 90 5.17 2.04 7.81
CA VAL A 90 4.17 2.65 8.70
C VAL A 90 3.38 3.66 7.87
N LEU A 91 2.05 3.62 7.95
CA LEU A 91 1.15 4.54 7.26
C LEU A 91 0.17 5.18 8.24
N GLY A 92 -0.32 6.36 7.90
CA GLY A 92 -1.43 7.00 8.61
C GLY A 92 -1.78 8.35 8.03
N THR A 93 -2.99 8.82 8.32
CA THR A 93 -3.40 10.19 8.06
C THR A 93 -3.03 11.05 9.26
N VAL A 94 -2.36 12.17 9.00
CA VAL A 94 -1.81 13.03 10.05
C VAL A 94 -2.89 13.69 10.90
N SER A 95 -2.51 14.22 12.06
CA SER A 95 -3.43 14.85 13.01
C SER A 95 -4.28 15.94 12.35
N GLY A 96 -5.56 15.97 12.70
CA GLY A 96 -6.56 16.90 12.18
C GLY A 96 -7.12 16.52 10.79
N ASP A 97 -6.72 15.39 10.22
CA ASP A 97 -7.21 14.93 8.93
C ASP A 97 -7.83 13.52 9.02
N ILE A 98 -9.01 13.35 8.42
CA ILE A 98 -9.79 12.10 8.45
C ILE A 98 -10.02 11.49 7.07
N HIS A 99 -9.34 11.98 6.02
CA HIS A 99 -9.49 11.49 4.67
C HIS A 99 -8.73 10.18 4.47
N ASP A 100 -9.43 9.06 4.57
CA ASP A 100 -8.85 7.72 4.61
C ASP A 100 -8.87 6.97 3.27
N ILE A 101 -9.67 7.39 2.28
CA ILE A 101 -9.81 6.67 1.01
C ILE A 101 -8.44 6.47 0.33
N GLY A 102 -7.67 7.54 0.19
CA GLY A 102 -6.33 7.49 -0.41
C GLY A 102 -5.37 6.63 0.42
N LEU A 103 -5.41 6.77 1.75
CA LEU A 103 -4.60 5.98 2.67
C LEU A 103 -4.87 4.48 2.51
N ASN A 104 -6.15 4.08 2.50
CA ASN A 104 -6.54 2.68 2.40
C ASN A 104 -6.15 2.05 1.05
N ILE A 105 -6.16 2.84 -0.03
CA ILE A 105 -5.68 2.41 -1.34
C ILE A 105 -4.16 2.18 -1.32
N VAL A 106 -3.40 3.10 -0.72
CA VAL A 106 -1.94 2.97 -0.60
C VAL A 106 -1.57 1.77 0.29
N ASP A 107 -2.25 1.58 1.42
CA ASP A 107 -2.11 0.43 2.30
C ASP A 107 -2.28 -0.87 1.51
N PHE A 108 -3.42 -1.00 0.85
CA PHE A 108 -3.73 -2.16 0.03
C PHE A 108 -2.67 -2.40 -1.06
N MET A 109 -2.28 -1.36 -1.80
CA MET A 109 -1.31 -1.49 -2.88
C MET A 109 0.08 -1.87 -2.37
N LEU A 110 0.49 -1.39 -1.20
CA LEU A 110 1.75 -1.80 -0.57
C LEU A 110 1.69 -3.26 -0.09
N ASP A 111 0.58 -3.67 0.54
CA ASP A 111 0.41 -5.04 1.02
C ASP A 111 0.47 -6.06 -0.12
N VAL A 112 -0.28 -5.85 -1.21
CA VAL A 112 -0.25 -6.74 -2.39
C VAL A 112 1.10 -6.77 -3.10
N ASN A 113 1.90 -5.70 -2.95
CA ASN A 113 3.26 -5.64 -3.47
C ASN A 113 4.31 -6.19 -2.49
N GLY A 114 3.88 -6.86 -1.42
CA GLY A 114 4.73 -7.64 -0.53
C GLY A 114 5.30 -6.87 0.66
N PHE A 115 4.80 -5.67 0.96
CA PHE A 115 5.19 -4.96 2.18
C PHE A 115 4.37 -5.43 3.39
N GLU A 116 4.97 -5.39 4.56
CA GLU A 116 4.26 -5.46 5.84
C GLU A 116 3.85 -4.05 6.24
N VAL A 117 2.54 -3.76 6.20
CA VAL A 117 2.02 -2.42 6.42
C VAL A 117 1.44 -2.30 7.83
N TYR A 118 1.85 -1.26 8.54
CA TYR A 118 1.31 -0.85 9.83
C TYR A 118 0.47 0.42 9.63
N ASN A 119 -0.80 0.24 9.29
CA ASN A 119 -1.74 1.33 9.11
C ASN A 119 -2.24 1.82 10.48
N LEU A 120 -1.99 3.07 10.80
CA LEU A 120 -2.37 3.71 12.06
C LEU A 120 -3.77 4.34 12.02
N GLY A 121 -4.41 4.35 10.83
CA GLY A 121 -5.71 4.99 10.64
C GLY A 121 -5.61 6.49 10.40
N VAL A 122 -6.59 7.24 10.89
CA VAL A 122 -6.77 8.67 10.66
C VAL A 122 -6.55 9.49 11.93
N ASP A 123 -6.34 10.80 11.77
CA ASP A 123 -6.14 11.74 12.88
C ASP A 123 -5.05 11.28 13.86
N VAL A 124 -3.92 10.83 13.32
CA VAL A 124 -2.85 10.22 14.08
C VAL A 124 -1.87 11.28 14.60
N PRO A 125 -1.63 11.36 15.92
CA PRO A 125 -0.65 12.28 16.49
C PRO A 125 0.79 11.97 16.02
N ALA A 126 1.61 13.01 15.88
CA ALA A 126 3.00 12.94 15.41
C ALA A 126 3.85 11.93 16.21
N GLU A 127 3.70 11.93 17.53
CA GLU A 127 4.43 11.05 18.44
C GLU A 127 4.07 9.57 18.23
N THR A 128 2.83 9.29 17.82
CA THR A 128 2.36 7.93 17.54
C THR A 128 3.08 7.35 16.32
N PHE A 129 3.28 8.14 15.27
CA PHE A 129 4.09 7.74 14.12
C PHE A 129 5.54 7.44 14.53
N ALA A 130 6.17 8.35 15.27
CA ALA A 130 7.55 8.18 15.71
C ALA A 130 7.71 6.93 16.60
N ALA A 131 6.75 6.69 17.51
CA ALA A 131 6.73 5.52 18.37
C ALA A 131 6.58 4.21 17.56
N LYS A 132 5.65 4.17 16.59
CA LYS A 132 5.42 2.99 15.76
C LYS A 132 6.60 2.69 14.85
N VAL A 133 7.22 3.70 14.25
CA VAL A 133 8.46 3.53 13.47
C VAL A 133 9.58 2.93 14.34
N LYS A 134 9.74 3.40 15.56
CA LYS A 134 10.74 2.89 16.51
C LYS A 134 10.43 1.45 16.94
N GLU A 135 9.16 1.14 17.23
CA GLU A 135 8.68 -0.18 17.63
C GLU A 135 8.91 -1.23 16.55
N THR A 136 8.50 -0.91 15.31
CA THR A 136 8.53 -1.87 14.20
C THR A 136 9.87 -1.95 13.49
N GLY A 137 10.72 -0.92 13.64
CA GLY A 137 11.93 -0.75 12.85
C GLY A 137 11.64 -0.52 11.36
N ALA A 138 10.44 -0.05 11.00
CA ALA A 138 10.06 0.19 9.62
C ALA A 138 10.98 1.25 8.98
N PRO A 139 11.60 0.93 7.83
CA PRO A 139 12.48 1.88 7.13
C PRO A 139 11.70 2.89 6.29
N ILE A 140 10.39 2.78 6.23
CA ILE A 140 9.52 3.65 5.41
C ILE A 140 8.35 4.14 6.26
N LEU A 141 8.07 5.44 6.16
CA LEU A 141 6.91 6.12 6.73
C LEU A 141 6.15 6.83 5.63
N GLY A 142 4.85 6.57 5.53
CA GLY A 142 3.93 7.27 4.64
C GLY A 142 2.95 8.12 5.44
N LEU A 143 2.88 9.41 5.12
CA LEU A 143 1.96 10.37 5.74
C LEU A 143 0.90 10.77 4.72
N SER A 144 -0.36 10.62 5.08
CA SER A 144 -1.49 11.06 4.28
C SER A 144 -2.09 12.34 4.86
N GLY A 145 -2.50 13.26 3.98
CA GLY A 145 -3.24 14.47 4.35
C GLY A 145 -3.82 15.13 3.13
N PHE A 146 -5.05 15.61 3.24
CA PHE A 146 -5.81 16.16 2.12
C PHE A 146 -5.96 17.68 2.20
N LEU A 147 -6.17 18.20 3.39
CA LEU A 147 -6.43 19.63 3.62
C LEU A 147 -5.14 20.40 3.90
N THR A 148 -5.14 21.68 3.60
CA THR A 148 -3.97 22.57 3.85
C THR A 148 -3.42 22.48 5.29
N PRO A 149 -4.25 22.43 6.36
CA PRO A 149 -3.74 22.28 7.73
C PRO A 149 -2.96 20.98 7.96
N ALA A 150 -3.19 19.94 7.15
CA ALA A 150 -2.45 18.68 7.25
C ALA A 150 -0.95 18.83 6.91
N PHE A 151 -0.57 19.87 6.16
CA PHE A 151 0.84 20.10 5.81
C PHE A 151 1.69 20.46 7.02
N ASP A 152 1.13 21.23 7.96
CA ASP A 152 1.78 21.53 9.23
C ASP A 152 1.92 20.27 10.08
N ALA A 153 0.86 19.45 10.16
CA ALA A 153 0.90 18.17 10.87
C ALA A 153 1.88 17.16 10.25
N MET A 154 2.06 17.16 8.92
CA MET A 154 3.11 16.38 8.27
C MET A 154 4.50 16.83 8.73
N LYS A 155 4.75 18.14 8.76
CA LYS A 155 6.01 18.71 9.24
C LYS A 155 6.27 18.37 10.71
N GLU A 156 5.27 18.51 11.56
CA GLU A 156 5.35 18.14 12.96
C GLU A 156 5.70 16.65 13.13
N THR A 157 5.10 15.79 12.30
CA THR A 157 5.41 14.36 12.30
C THR A 157 6.86 14.06 11.90
N VAL A 158 7.37 14.75 10.88
CA VAL A 158 8.79 14.61 10.47
C VAL A 158 9.72 15.09 11.60
N GLU A 159 9.40 16.18 12.28
CA GLU A 159 10.20 16.68 13.42
C GLU A 159 10.11 15.71 14.62
N ALA A 160 8.96 15.08 14.88
CA ALA A 160 8.83 14.05 15.92
C ALA A 160 9.71 12.83 15.61
N VAL A 161 9.73 12.36 14.37
CA VAL A 161 10.62 11.27 13.92
C VAL A 161 12.09 11.66 14.09
N LYS A 162 12.44 12.92 13.80
CA LYS A 162 13.80 13.44 13.98
C LYS A 162 14.17 13.55 15.47
N ALA A 163 13.28 14.05 16.32
CA ALA A 163 13.46 14.11 17.76
C ALA A 163 13.63 12.72 18.39
N ALA A 164 12.98 11.69 17.82
CA ALA A 164 13.16 10.30 18.22
C ALA A 164 14.49 9.67 17.73
N GLY A 165 15.34 10.41 17.01
CA GLY A 165 16.62 9.93 16.48
C GLY A 165 16.47 8.93 15.31
N MET A 166 15.33 8.96 14.60
CA MET A 166 15.02 8.00 13.56
C MET A 166 15.12 8.58 12.13
N ARG A 167 15.26 9.91 11.98
CA ARG A 167 15.18 10.59 10.67
C ARG A 167 16.12 10.00 9.60
N ASP A 168 17.35 9.68 9.98
CA ASP A 168 18.35 9.15 9.05
C ASP A 168 18.15 7.66 8.73
N LYS A 169 17.28 6.98 9.47
CA LYS A 169 16.98 5.54 9.32
C LYS A 169 15.69 5.29 8.57
N VAL A 170 14.89 6.33 8.35
CA VAL A 170 13.54 6.24 7.79
C VAL A 170 13.39 7.14 6.59
N LYS A 171 12.92 6.59 5.50
CA LYS A 171 12.47 7.33 4.32
C LYS A 171 11.02 7.73 4.51
N ILE A 172 10.74 9.01 4.31
CA ILE A 172 9.40 9.58 4.53
C ILE A 172 8.81 10.01 3.19
N MET A 173 7.66 9.44 2.85
CA MET A 173 6.85 9.90 1.72
C MET A 173 5.56 10.55 2.23
N ILE A 174 5.10 11.55 1.49
CA ILE A 174 3.82 12.19 1.73
C ILE A 174 2.88 11.94 0.55
N GLY A 175 1.59 11.89 0.81
CA GLY A 175 0.55 11.67 -0.19
C GLY A 175 -0.78 12.27 0.26
N GLY A 176 -1.79 12.27 -0.63
CA GLY A 176 -3.13 12.78 -0.34
C GLY A 176 -3.59 13.79 -1.38
N GLY A 177 -4.04 14.97 -0.95
CA GLY A 177 -4.59 15.99 -1.83
C GLY A 177 -3.61 16.56 -2.87
N GLN A 178 -3.69 17.85 -3.10
CA GLN A 178 -2.79 18.51 -4.06
C GLN A 178 -1.41 18.76 -3.42
N LEU A 179 -0.55 17.73 -3.50
CA LEU A 179 0.83 17.79 -3.02
C LEU A 179 1.80 18.01 -4.18
N ASP A 180 2.83 18.78 -3.91
CA ASP A 180 3.91 19.10 -4.84
C ASP A 180 5.28 19.08 -4.15
N ASP A 181 6.31 19.46 -4.89
CA ASP A 181 7.67 19.49 -4.37
C ASP A 181 7.90 20.62 -3.33
N GLU A 182 7.10 21.67 -3.35
CA GLU A 182 7.18 22.74 -2.34
C GLU A 182 6.66 22.25 -1.00
N ILE A 183 5.52 21.57 -0.99
CA ILE A 183 4.93 20.97 0.22
C ILE A 183 5.85 19.86 0.75
N ARG A 184 6.41 19.01 -0.14
CA ARG A 184 7.41 18.01 0.26
C ARG A 184 8.59 18.64 1.01
N LYS A 185 9.16 19.71 0.45
CA LYS A 185 10.27 20.45 1.09
C LYS A 185 9.86 21.09 2.40
N TYR A 186 8.67 21.67 2.44
CA TYR A 186 8.13 22.28 3.65
C TYR A 186 7.95 21.29 4.79
N ALA A 187 7.38 20.12 4.49
CA ALA A 187 7.22 19.04 5.46
C ALA A 187 8.54 18.36 5.85
N GLY A 188 9.60 18.51 5.05
CA GLY A 188 10.88 17.83 5.28
C GLY A 188 10.87 16.35 4.87
N ALA A 189 9.94 15.95 4.00
CA ALA A 189 9.81 14.59 3.48
C ALA A 189 10.84 14.29 2.37
N ASP A 190 11.16 13.01 2.17
CA ASP A 190 12.10 12.56 1.15
C ASP A 190 11.47 12.55 -0.26
N ALA A 191 10.17 12.21 -0.34
CA ALA A 191 9.43 12.17 -1.60
C ALA A 191 7.93 12.45 -1.38
N TYR A 192 7.22 12.67 -2.49
CA TYR A 192 5.76 12.66 -2.50
C TYR A 192 5.27 11.74 -3.63
N GLY A 193 4.13 11.08 -3.40
CA GLY A 193 3.47 10.24 -4.39
C GLY A 193 2.15 10.87 -4.83
N LYS A 194 1.94 10.99 -6.14
CA LYS A 194 0.69 11.52 -6.72
C LYS A 194 -0.43 10.48 -6.72
N ASN A 195 -0.07 9.22 -6.62
CA ASN A 195 -0.99 8.08 -6.59
C ASN A 195 -0.37 6.89 -5.85
N ALA A 196 -1.15 5.85 -5.63
CA ALA A 196 -0.74 4.67 -4.89
C ALA A 196 0.39 3.88 -5.57
N MET A 197 0.46 3.87 -6.91
CA MET A 197 1.54 3.19 -7.63
C MET A 197 2.88 3.91 -7.49
N GLU A 198 2.88 5.25 -7.46
CA GLU A 198 4.09 6.00 -7.14
C GLU A 198 4.57 5.71 -5.71
N ALA A 199 3.65 5.59 -4.74
CA ALA A 199 4.02 5.20 -3.38
C ALA A 199 4.69 3.82 -3.33
N VAL A 200 4.16 2.83 -4.06
CA VAL A 200 4.77 1.50 -4.21
C VAL A 200 6.14 1.58 -4.88
N ALA A 201 6.26 2.36 -5.96
CA ALA A 201 7.54 2.52 -6.68
C ALA A 201 8.62 3.16 -5.78
N LEU A 202 8.26 4.20 -5.02
CA LEU A 202 9.14 4.82 -4.03
C LEU A 202 9.58 3.82 -2.96
N ALA A 203 8.63 3.07 -2.39
CA ALA A 203 8.92 2.08 -1.36
C ALA A 203 9.85 0.97 -1.87
N LYS A 204 9.58 0.41 -3.05
CA LYS A 204 10.45 -0.60 -3.70
C LYS A 204 11.85 -0.02 -3.98
N GLY A 205 11.93 1.20 -4.49
CA GLY A 205 13.21 1.87 -4.77
C GLY A 205 14.07 2.02 -3.52
N TRP A 206 13.49 2.38 -2.39
CA TRP A 206 14.22 2.57 -1.13
C TRP A 206 14.68 1.26 -0.47
N ILE A 207 13.91 0.18 -0.62
CA ILE A 207 14.32 -1.15 -0.11
C ILE A 207 15.45 -1.73 -0.97
N ASN A 208 15.40 -1.55 -2.30
CA ASN A 208 16.40 -2.10 -3.22
C ASN A 208 17.71 -1.27 -3.25
N ALA A 209 17.72 -0.05 -2.73
CA ALA A 209 18.89 0.81 -2.64
C ALA A 209 19.83 0.48 -1.45
N LYS A 210 19.47 -0.52 -0.63
CA LYS A 210 20.31 -1.08 0.45
C LYS A 210 21.10 -2.27 -0.06
#